data_351639108f950f323ddea18e350dff2e
#
_entry.id   351639108f950f323ddea18e350dff2e
#
_cell.length_a   1.000
_cell.length_b   1.000
_cell.length_c   1.000
_cell.angle_alpha   90.00
_cell.angle_beta   90.00
_cell.angle_gamma   90.00
#
_symmetry.space_group_name_H-M   'P 1'
#
loop_
_entity.id
_entity.type
_entity.pdbx_description
1 polymer ?
#
loop_
_entity_poly.entity_id
_entity_poly.type
_entity_poly.pdbx_seq_one_letter_code
_entity_poly.pdbx_strand_id
1 'polypeptide(L)'
;MILIGGGALFTNDPEMPFAANGAVAAEDGRIVAAGKTAELKRAFPGAEFIDAKGGLIMPGLINAHTHFYSSLLRGVKLKGFAPDSLYEALAGRAWRLDRRLSFTDCVSAAYAAIIDSVRCGVTTLFDHHACADPAGTLGAIAAAAADVGVRTCLACEVSDRGGFTCAESQICENVEFWDYCKRNGHGRLCAMFGLHAPFTLTDATLRKCVARRPEGMGFHLHL
;
A
#
# COMPACT_ATOMS: atom_id res chain seq x y z
N MET A 1 3.29 -25.81 -4.87
CA MET A 1 3.33 -25.77 -3.39
C MET A 1 4.74 -25.40 -2.92
N ILE A 2 4.85 -24.47 -1.96
CA ILE A 2 6.10 -24.06 -1.33
C ILE A 2 6.02 -24.37 0.16
N LEU A 3 7.10 -24.87 0.75
CA LEU A 3 7.24 -25.15 2.18
C LEU A 3 8.42 -24.31 2.73
N ILE A 4 8.14 -23.32 3.56
CA ILE A 4 9.16 -22.52 4.24
C ILE A 4 9.31 -23.05 5.66
N GLY A 5 10.51 -23.49 6.07
CA GLY A 5 10.72 -24.12 7.37
C GLY A 5 12.17 -24.05 7.85
N GLY A 6 12.46 -24.75 8.94
CA GLY A 6 13.81 -24.75 9.52
C GLY A 6 14.15 -23.48 10.32
N GLY A 7 13.16 -22.80 10.85
CA GLY A 7 13.30 -21.57 11.63
C GLY A 7 12.27 -21.44 12.76
N ALA A 8 12.35 -20.38 13.54
CA ALA A 8 11.34 -20.02 14.52
C ALA A 8 10.11 -19.45 13.81
N LEU A 9 8.96 -20.09 13.97
CA LEU A 9 7.71 -19.69 13.35
C LEU A 9 6.84 -18.92 14.32
N PHE A 10 6.43 -17.70 13.94
CA PHE A 10 5.37 -16.90 14.57
C PHE A 10 4.19 -16.82 13.60
N THR A 11 3.02 -17.29 14.03
CA THR A 11 1.84 -17.42 13.13
C THR A 11 0.86 -16.27 13.25
N ASN A 12 0.87 -15.57 14.37
CA ASN A 12 -0.19 -14.65 14.80
C ASN A 12 -1.56 -15.35 15.02
N ASP A 13 -1.54 -16.68 15.19
CA ASP A 13 -2.69 -17.51 15.52
C ASP A 13 -2.68 -17.77 17.03
N PRO A 14 -3.76 -17.46 17.77
CA PRO A 14 -3.83 -17.67 19.21
C PRO A 14 -3.66 -19.14 19.63
N GLU A 15 -4.09 -20.10 18.80
CA GLU A 15 -4.00 -21.53 19.09
C GLU A 15 -2.59 -22.11 18.90
N MET A 16 -1.80 -21.49 18.01
CA MET A 16 -0.41 -21.89 17.76
C MET A 16 0.46 -20.65 17.51
N PRO A 17 0.69 -19.80 18.49
CA PRO A 17 1.37 -18.52 18.29
C PRO A 17 2.85 -18.67 17.93
N PHE A 18 3.49 -19.79 18.33
CA PHE A 18 4.91 -20.02 18.16
C PHE A 18 5.28 -21.48 18.00
N ALA A 19 6.27 -21.76 17.14
CA ALA A 19 6.94 -23.06 17.05
C ALA A 19 8.44 -22.87 16.81
N ALA A 20 9.30 -23.40 17.72
CA ALA A 20 10.76 -23.20 17.69
C ALA A 20 11.43 -23.70 16.41
N ASN A 21 10.93 -24.80 15.82
CA ASN A 21 11.34 -25.33 14.52
C ASN A 21 10.09 -25.52 13.66
N GLY A 22 9.50 -24.40 13.27
CA GLY A 22 8.25 -24.35 12.56
C GLY A 22 8.42 -24.25 11.05
N ALA A 23 7.31 -24.48 10.36
CA ALA A 23 7.19 -24.31 8.93
C ALA A 23 5.76 -23.88 8.54
N VAL A 24 5.64 -23.27 7.37
CA VAL A 24 4.38 -22.99 6.69
C VAL A 24 4.41 -23.60 5.29
N ALA A 25 3.32 -24.23 4.89
CA ALA A 25 3.08 -24.66 3.52
C ALA A 25 2.12 -23.68 2.84
N ALA A 26 2.46 -23.24 1.65
CA ALA A 26 1.66 -22.33 0.84
C ALA A 26 1.43 -22.88 -0.57
N GLU A 27 0.21 -22.73 -1.06
CA GLU A 27 -0.18 -23.09 -2.41
C GLU A 27 -1.18 -22.05 -2.94
N ASP A 28 -1.04 -21.67 -4.19
CA ASP A 28 -1.90 -20.69 -4.87
C ASP A 28 -2.09 -19.37 -4.09
N GLY A 29 -0.99 -18.90 -3.44
CA GLY A 29 -0.99 -17.66 -2.69
C GLY A 29 -1.69 -17.73 -1.32
N ARG A 30 -2.00 -18.94 -0.83
CA ARG A 30 -2.63 -19.18 0.48
C ARG A 30 -1.79 -20.11 1.34
N ILE A 31 -1.79 -19.85 2.66
CA ILE A 31 -1.24 -20.79 3.63
C ILE A 31 -2.25 -21.94 3.76
N VAL A 32 -1.77 -23.17 3.50
CA VAL A 32 -2.57 -24.39 3.58
C VAL A 32 -2.29 -25.20 4.85
N ALA A 33 -1.10 -25.00 5.45
CA ALA A 33 -0.74 -25.61 6.73
C ALA A 33 0.36 -24.82 7.43
N ALA A 34 0.34 -24.84 8.77
CA ALA A 34 1.42 -24.37 9.63
C ALA A 34 1.66 -25.39 10.72
N GLY A 35 2.92 -25.59 11.15
CA GLY A 35 3.25 -26.61 12.15
C GLY A 35 4.75 -26.83 12.26
N LYS A 36 5.14 -28.01 12.78
CA LYS A 36 6.57 -28.36 12.89
C LYS A 36 7.17 -28.71 11.51
N THR A 37 8.39 -28.25 11.25
CA THR A 37 9.09 -28.49 9.97
C THR A 37 9.13 -29.98 9.59
N ALA A 38 9.43 -30.88 10.55
CA ALA A 38 9.53 -32.31 10.26
C ALA A 38 8.17 -32.95 9.90
N GLU A 39 7.08 -32.46 10.47
CA GLU A 39 5.74 -32.93 10.19
C GLU A 39 5.28 -32.49 8.80
N LEU A 40 5.47 -31.21 8.47
CA LEU A 40 5.07 -30.67 7.17
C LEU A 40 5.93 -31.20 6.03
N LYS A 41 7.23 -31.47 6.22
CA LYS A 41 8.06 -32.17 5.21
C LYS A 41 7.53 -33.57 4.89
N ARG A 42 7.01 -34.28 5.88
CA ARG A 42 6.39 -35.61 5.66
C ARG A 42 5.03 -35.53 4.99
N ALA A 43 4.25 -34.50 5.34
CA ALA A 43 2.91 -34.30 4.76
C ALA A 43 2.98 -33.82 3.30
N PHE A 44 4.00 -33.04 2.95
CA PHE A 44 4.16 -32.42 1.62
C PHE A 44 5.53 -32.75 1.00
N PRO A 45 5.83 -34.03 0.69
CA PRO A 45 7.16 -34.47 0.24
C PRO A 45 7.57 -33.90 -1.13
N GLY A 46 6.59 -33.45 -1.93
CA GLY A 46 6.84 -32.83 -3.25
C GLY A 46 6.90 -31.30 -3.24
N ALA A 47 6.79 -30.65 -2.06
CA ALA A 47 6.86 -29.21 -1.99
C ALA A 47 8.30 -28.69 -2.17
N GLU A 48 8.46 -27.58 -2.88
CA GLU A 48 9.72 -26.82 -2.90
C GLU A 48 10.04 -26.33 -1.49
N PHE A 49 11.18 -26.76 -0.93
CA PHE A 49 11.58 -26.41 0.43
C PHE A 49 12.49 -25.19 0.45
N ILE A 50 12.06 -24.14 1.13
CA ILE A 50 12.88 -22.95 1.44
C ILE A 50 13.33 -23.06 2.88
N ASP A 51 14.64 -23.20 3.10
CA ASP A 51 15.24 -23.28 4.42
C ASP A 51 15.44 -21.89 5.02
N ALA A 52 14.78 -21.62 6.14
CA ALA A 52 14.97 -20.38 6.92
C ALA A 52 16.30 -20.36 7.69
N LYS A 53 17.08 -21.44 7.70
CA LYS A 53 18.43 -21.54 8.31
C LYS A 53 18.47 -21.07 9.77
N GLY A 54 17.47 -21.43 10.55
CA GLY A 54 17.32 -20.98 11.95
C GLY A 54 16.79 -19.56 12.11
N GLY A 55 16.46 -18.89 11.02
CA GLY A 55 15.88 -17.54 11.03
C GLY A 55 14.43 -17.52 11.51
N LEU A 56 13.83 -16.33 11.44
CA LEU A 56 12.43 -16.10 11.81
C LEU A 56 11.52 -16.25 10.60
N ILE A 57 10.44 -17.03 10.74
CA ILE A 57 9.33 -17.15 9.81
C ILE A 57 8.13 -16.46 10.47
N MET A 58 7.58 -15.45 9.80
CA MET A 58 6.46 -14.65 10.33
C MET A 58 5.60 -14.11 9.17
N PRO A 59 4.36 -13.67 9.44
CA PRO A 59 3.58 -12.93 8.46
C PRO A 59 4.37 -11.71 7.95
N GLY A 60 4.23 -11.42 6.67
CA GLY A 60 4.86 -10.22 6.09
C GLY A 60 4.39 -8.95 6.77
N LEU A 61 5.26 -7.96 6.85
CA LEU A 61 4.94 -6.66 7.45
C LEU A 61 3.87 -5.92 6.63
N ILE A 62 3.06 -5.14 7.32
CA ILE A 62 2.04 -4.28 6.72
C ILE A 62 2.45 -2.83 6.93
N ASN A 63 2.64 -2.08 5.84
CA ASN A 63 2.77 -0.63 5.90
C ASN A 63 1.37 -0.02 5.71
N ALA A 64 0.75 0.35 6.83
CA ALA A 64 -0.64 0.79 6.85
C ALA A 64 -0.85 2.24 6.38
N HIS A 65 0.21 3.00 6.11
CA HIS A 65 0.14 4.36 5.58
C HIS A 65 1.47 4.76 4.95
N THR A 66 1.43 5.09 3.67
CA THR A 66 2.59 5.60 2.93
C THR A 66 2.15 6.50 1.78
N HIS A 67 3.12 7.22 1.21
CA HIS A 67 2.97 8.01 -0.01
C HIS A 67 4.05 7.58 -1.00
N PHE A 68 3.72 6.75 -1.98
CA PHE A 68 4.71 6.24 -2.94
C PHE A 68 5.45 7.37 -3.66
N TYR A 69 4.71 8.44 -4.04
CA TYR A 69 5.31 9.59 -4.71
C TYR A 69 6.41 10.28 -3.89
N SER A 70 6.36 10.17 -2.56
CA SER A 70 7.38 10.77 -1.69
C SER A 70 8.76 10.11 -1.81
N SER A 71 8.85 8.92 -2.42
CA SER A 71 10.12 8.28 -2.74
C SER A 71 11.03 9.18 -3.60
N LEU A 72 10.45 10.03 -4.45
CA LEU A 72 11.16 11.01 -5.27
C LEU A 72 11.74 12.19 -4.49
N LEU A 73 11.33 12.37 -3.21
CA LEU A 73 11.90 13.40 -2.32
C LEU A 73 13.10 12.89 -1.52
N ARG A 74 13.43 11.62 -1.63
CA ARG A 74 14.51 11.00 -0.87
C ARG A 74 15.86 11.65 -1.22
N GLY A 75 16.54 12.18 -0.20
CA GLY A 75 17.82 12.87 -0.37
C GLY A 75 17.73 14.28 -0.96
N VAL A 76 16.55 14.74 -1.37
CA VAL A 76 16.38 16.10 -1.91
C VAL A 76 16.51 17.14 -0.79
N LYS A 77 17.51 18.00 -0.91
CA LYS A 77 17.73 19.16 -0.05
C LYS A 77 17.33 20.44 -0.79
N LEU A 78 16.43 21.22 -0.21
CA LEU A 78 16.05 22.54 -0.72
C LEU A 78 16.92 23.60 -0.02
N LYS A 79 17.72 24.35 -0.79
CA LYS A 79 18.59 25.39 -0.24
C LYS A 79 17.77 26.48 0.44
N GLY A 80 18.12 26.79 1.70
CA GLY A 80 17.44 27.82 2.49
C GLY A 80 16.02 27.43 2.97
N PHE A 81 15.60 26.19 2.79
CA PHE A 81 14.30 25.71 3.27
C PHE A 81 14.42 25.21 4.70
N ALA A 82 13.88 25.96 5.64
CA ALA A 82 13.83 25.64 7.07
C ALA A 82 12.39 25.96 7.57
N PRO A 83 11.44 25.02 7.43
CA PRO A 83 10.06 25.25 7.81
C PRO A 83 9.91 25.26 9.34
N ASP A 84 9.14 26.22 9.87
CA ASP A 84 8.83 26.33 11.29
C ASP A 84 7.55 25.58 11.70
N SER A 85 6.83 25.04 10.72
CA SER A 85 5.59 24.29 10.94
C SER A 85 5.42 23.13 9.96
N LEU A 86 4.57 22.16 10.33
CA LEU A 86 4.17 21.07 9.43
C LEU A 86 3.54 21.62 8.15
N TYR A 87 2.69 22.64 8.26
CA TYR A 87 2.05 23.27 7.10
C TYR A 87 3.10 23.81 6.12
N GLU A 88 4.09 24.56 6.61
CA GLU A 88 5.17 25.09 5.78
C GLU A 88 6.01 23.96 5.15
N ALA A 89 6.31 22.90 5.91
CA ALA A 89 7.02 21.75 5.41
C ALA A 89 6.25 21.07 4.26
N LEU A 90 4.94 20.90 4.41
CA LEU A 90 4.09 20.34 3.36
C LEU A 90 3.99 21.27 2.16
N ALA A 91 3.66 22.55 2.37
CA ALA A 91 3.46 23.54 1.31
C ALA A 91 4.74 23.81 0.52
N GLY A 92 5.87 23.87 1.21
CA GLY A 92 7.17 24.18 0.59
C GLY A 92 7.85 22.99 -0.11
N ARG A 93 7.44 21.75 0.20
CA ARG A 93 8.08 20.54 -0.32
C ARG A 93 7.10 19.55 -0.95
N ALA A 94 6.27 18.88 -0.16
CA ALA A 94 5.41 17.79 -0.63
C ALA A 94 4.39 18.27 -1.67
N TRP A 95 3.67 19.38 -1.37
CA TRP A 95 2.66 19.95 -2.28
C TRP A 95 3.25 20.62 -3.52
N ARG A 96 4.54 20.92 -3.52
CA ARG A 96 5.23 21.38 -4.73
C ARG A 96 5.60 20.22 -5.64
N LEU A 97 5.87 19.05 -5.07
CA LEU A 97 6.12 17.84 -5.83
C LEU A 97 4.81 17.35 -6.44
N ASP A 98 3.77 17.07 -5.63
CA ASP A 98 2.54 16.43 -6.07
C ASP A 98 1.88 17.16 -7.26
N ARG A 99 1.93 18.51 -7.26
CA ARG A 99 1.45 19.34 -8.37
C ARG A 99 2.24 19.24 -9.68
N ARG A 100 3.35 18.55 -9.67
CA ARG A 100 4.25 18.44 -10.84
C ARG A 100 4.48 17.02 -11.31
N LEU A 101 3.94 16.06 -10.58
CA LEU A 101 4.07 14.65 -10.96
C LEU A 101 3.30 14.39 -12.25
N SER A 102 4.01 13.90 -13.25
CA SER A 102 3.41 13.29 -14.42
C SER A 102 2.94 11.87 -14.10
N PHE A 103 2.12 11.31 -14.98
CA PHE A 103 1.70 9.89 -14.88
C PHE A 103 2.91 8.94 -14.77
N THR A 104 3.94 9.17 -15.58
CA THR A 104 5.18 8.35 -15.55
C THR A 104 5.94 8.50 -14.24
N ASP A 105 5.96 9.70 -13.63
CA ASP A 105 6.58 9.92 -12.33
C ASP A 105 5.87 9.13 -11.24
N CYS A 106 4.53 9.11 -11.26
CA CYS A 106 3.72 8.34 -10.30
C CYS A 106 4.05 6.84 -10.37
N VAL A 107 4.14 6.28 -11.58
CA VAL A 107 4.48 4.86 -11.80
C VAL A 107 5.91 4.58 -11.34
N SER A 108 6.87 5.43 -11.71
CA SER A 108 8.28 5.25 -11.31
C SER A 108 8.47 5.33 -9.80
N ALA A 109 7.77 6.28 -9.15
CA ALA A 109 7.76 6.42 -7.70
C ALA A 109 7.17 5.19 -7.01
N ALA A 110 6.09 4.63 -7.57
CA ALA A 110 5.46 3.42 -7.06
C ALA A 110 6.43 2.23 -7.10
N TYR A 111 7.08 1.95 -8.23
CA TYR A 111 8.10 0.91 -8.30
C TYR A 111 9.21 1.11 -7.27
N ALA A 112 9.76 2.32 -7.14
CA ALA A 112 10.82 2.60 -6.18
C ALA A 112 10.39 2.34 -4.73
N ALA A 113 9.20 2.83 -4.34
CA ALA A 113 8.68 2.66 -2.99
C ALA A 113 8.31 1.20 -2.68
N ILE A 114 7.69 0.49 -3.62
CA ILE A 114 7.28 -0.90 -3.47
C ILE A 114 8.49 -1.81 -3.36
N ILE A 115 9.50 -1.67 -4.23
CA ILE A 115 10.73 -2.48 -4.21
C ILE A 115 11.45 -2.31 -2.88
N ASP A 116 11.60 -1.08 -2.39
CA ASP A 116 12.24 -0.84 -1.08
C ASP A 116 11.44 -1.44 0.06
N SER A 117 10.11 -1.35 0.00
CA SER A 117 9.23 -1.95 1.00
C SER A 117 9.37 -3.47 1.05
N VAL A 118 9.39 -4.13 -0.12
CA VAL A 118 9.60 -5.58 -0.23
C VAL A 118 10.96 -5.98 0.34
N ARG A 119 12.01 -5.23 0.07
CA ARG A 119 13.36 -5.47 0.65
C ARG A 119 13.38 -5.37 2.17
N CYS A 120 12.42 -4.64 2.75
CA CYS A 120 12.21 -4.54 4.20
C CYS A 120 11.21 -5.57 4.76
N GLY A 121 10.73 -6.53 3.95
CA GLY A 121 9.80 -7.57 4.37
C GLY A 121 8.32 -7.12 4.41
N VAL A 122 7.98 -5.98 3.81
CA VAL A 122 6.60 -5.51 3.69
C VAL A 122 5.93 -6.24 2.53
N THR A 123 4.76 -6.82 2.79
CA THR A 123 3.97 -7.58 1.80
C THR A 123 2.61 -6.96 1.49
N THR A 124 2.21 -5.97 2.30
CA THR A 124 0.95 -5.24 2.13
C THR A 124 1.20 -3.75 2.36
N LEU A 125 0.75 -2.92 1.43
CA LEU A 125 1.00 -1.48 1.41
C LEU A 125 -0.31 -0.71 1.28
N PHE A 126 -0.47 0.33 2.09
CA PHE A 126 -1.54 1.31 1.96
C PHE A 126 -0.94 2.61 1.42
N ASP A 127 -1.22 2.93 0.16
CA ASP A 127 -0.73 4.18 -0.46
C ASP A 127 -1.82 5.25 -0.46
N HIS A 128 -1.44 6.44 -0.04
CA HIS A 128 -2.25 7.63 -0.08
C HIS A 128 -1.68 8.55 -1.15
N HIS A 129 -2.23 8.48 -2.37
CA HIS A 129 -1.65 9.05 -3.58
C HIS A 129 -2.12 10.48 -3.83
N ALA A 130 -1.18 11.33 -4.21
CA ALA A 130 -1.46 12.69 -4.69
C ALA A 130 -0.65 13.00 -5.95
N CYS A 131 -1.31 13.62 -6.93
CA CYS A 131 -0.71 14.18 -8.14
C CYS A 131 -1.63 15.25 -8.75
N ALA A 132 -1.13 15.96 -9.77
CA ALA A 132 -1.87 17.03 -10.41
C ALA A 132 -3.06 16.51 -11.25
N ASP A 133 -2.85 15.45 -12.00
CA ASP A 133 -3.88 14.77 -12.80
C ASP A 133 -3.95 13.31 -12.36
N PRO A 134 -4.94 12.95 -11.53
CA PRO A 134 -5.05 11.62 -10.97
C PRO A 134 -5.64 10.57 -11.91
N ALA A 135 -6.24 10.97 -13.02
CA ALA A 135 -6.99 10.06 -13.88
C ALA A 135 -6.18 8.82 -14.31
N GLY A 136 -6.61 7.65 -13.84
CA GLY A 136 -5.99 6.35 -14.13
C GLY A 136 -4.68 6.07 -13.39
N THR A 137 -4.22 6.97 -12.51
CA THR A 137 -2.94 6.79 -11.80
C THR A 137 -3.00 5.65 -10.79
N LEU A 138 -4.10 5.47 -10.06
CA LEU A 138 -4.25 4.35 -9.12
C LEU A 138 -4.22 3.00 -9.84
N GLY A 139 -4.82 2.91 -11.02
CA GLY A 139 -4.76 1.70 -11.86
C GLY A 139 -3.34 1.37 -12.31
N ALA A 140 -2.55 2.38 -12.69
CA ALA A 140 -1.16 2.19 -13.08
C ALA A 140 -0.25 1.82 -11.88
N ILE A 141 -0.48 2.40 -10.71
CA ILE A 141 0.20 2.03 -9.46
C ILE A 141 -0.16 0.58 -9.07
N ALA A 142 -1.43 0.19 -9.23
CA ALA A 142 -1.87 -1.19 -8.99
C ALA A 142 -1.19 -2.19 -9.94
N ALA A 143 -0.97 -1.83 -11.20
CA ALA A 143 -0.22 -2.65 -12.15
C ALA A 143 1.24 -2.82 -11.70
N ALA A 144 1.92 -1.76 -11.27
CA ALA A 144 3.27 -1.83 -10.73
C ALA A 144 3.34 -2.72 -9.47
N ALA A 145 2.33 -2.65 -8.60
CA ALA A 145 2.24 -3.52 -7.43
C ALA A 145 2.03 -4.99 -7.80
N ALA A 146 1.24 -5.25 -8.83
CA ALA A 146 1.01 -6.60 -9.36
C ALA A 146 2.29 -7.20 -9.96
N ASP A 147 3.07 -6.42 -10.71
CA ASP A 147 4.36 -6.83 -11.28
C ASP A 147 5.36 -7.24 -10.19
N VAL A 148 5.41 -6.52 -9.07
CA VAL A 148 6.28 -6.86 -7.93
C VAL A 148 5.70 -7.98 -7.07
N GLY A 149 4.37 -8.19 -7.12
CA GLY A 149 3.69 -9.29 -6.43
C GLY A 149 3.24 -8.97 -5.00
N VAL A 150 3.04 -7.69 -4.65
CA VAL A 150 2.57 -7.26 -3.32
C VAL A 150 1.06 -7.03 -3.30
N ARG A 151 0.49 -6.96 -2.08
CA ARG A 151 -0.88 -6.49 -1.85
C ARG A 151 -0.87 -4.99 -1.65
N THR A 152 -1.84 -4.29 -2.25
CA THR A 152 -2.00 -2.85 -2.06
C THR A 152 -3.44 -2.46 -1.77
N CYS A 153 -3.58 -1.47 -0.92
CA CYS A 153 -4.79 -0.68 -0.74
C CYS A 153 -4.46 0.76 -1.14
N LEU A 154 -5.09 1.26 -2.19
CA LEU A 154 -4.76 2.57 -2.76
C LEU A 154 -5.91 3.56 -2.55
N ALA A 155 -5.55 4.82 -2.35
CA ALA A 155 -6.48 5.92 -2.18
C ALA A 155 -5.92 7.18 -2.85
N CYS A 156 -6.76 7.95 -3.55
CA CYS A 156 -6.38 9.25 -4.10
C CYS A 156 -6.78 10.36 -3.12
N GLU A 157 -5.84 11.22 -2.74
CA GLU A 157 -6.06 12.32 -1.79
C GLU A 157 -6.96 13.41 -2.37
N VAL A 158 -8.24 13.41 -2.00
CA VAL A 158 -9.12 14.55 -2.33
C VAL A 158 -8.73 15.76 -1.50
N SER A 159 -8.58 16.90 -2.15
CA SER A 159 -8.18 18.15 -1.51
C SER A 159 -8.61 19.36 -2.34
N ASP A 160 -9.03 20.45 -1.68
CA ASP A 160 -9.37 21.72 -2.33
C ASP A 160 -8.14 22.54 -2.75
N ARG A 161 -6.93 22.08 -2.47
CA ARG A 161 -5.65 22.74 -2.79
C ARG A 161 -5.46 23.03 -4.28
N GLY A 162 -5.99 22.17 -5.14
CA GLY A 162 -5.95 22.31 -6.61
C GLY A 162 -7.20 22.99 -7.19
N GLY A 163 -8.13 23.41 -6.36
CA GLY A 163 -9.42 23.95 -6.78
C GLY A 163 -10.46 22.89 -7.12
N PHE A 164 -11.66 23.33 -7.46
CA PHE A 164 -12.84 22.48 -7.64
C PHE A 164 -12.64 21.36 -8.67
N THR A 165 -12.10 21.67 -9.85
CA THR A 165 -11.91 20.69 -10.94
C THR A 165 -10.95 19.58 -10.52
N CYS A 166 -9.89 19.93 -9.81
CA CYS A 166 -8.93 18.95 -9.29
C CYS A 166 -9.58 18.03 -8.25
N ALA A 167 -10.34 18.60 -7.29
CA ALA A 167 -11.07 17.81 -6.30
C ALA A 167 -12.07 16.85 -6.94
N GLU A 168 -12.78 17.27 -7.99
CA GLU A 168 -13.67 16.40 -8.76
C GLU A 168 -12.95 15.23 -9.42
N SER A 169 -11.83 15.49 -10.08
CA SER A 169 -11.01 14.45 -10.70
C SER A 169 -10.51 13.42 -9.66
N GLN A 170 -10.08 13.89 -8.48
CA GLN A 170 -9.66 13.03 -7.37
C GLN A 170 -10.81 12.19 -6.79
N ILE A 171 -12.02 12.76 -6.71
CA ILE A 171 -13.23 12.02 -6.32
C ILE A 171 -13.53 10.92 -7.35
N CYS A 172 -13.51 11.26 -8.63
CA CYS A 172 -13.76 10.30 -9.70
C CYS A 172 -12.73 9.16 -9.68
N GLU A 173 -11.45 9.47 -9.55
CA GLU A 173 -10.38 8.46 -9.48
C GLU A 173 -10.60 7.44 -8.34
N ASN A 174 -11.00 7.90 -7.14
CA ASN A 174 -11.33 6.98 -6.04
C ASN A 174 -12.49 6.04 -6.39
N VAL A 175 -13.56 6.57 -7.00
CA VAL A 175 -14.75 5.76 -7.35
C VAL A 175 -14.43 4.77 -8.46
N GLU A 176 -13.75 5.22 -9.51
CA GLU A 176 -13.37 4.39 -10.65
C GLU A 176 -12.40 3.29 -10.24
N PHE A 177 -11.45 3.60 -9.37
CA PHE A 177 -10.52 2.61 -8.85
C PHE A 177 -11.19 1.58 -7.93
N TRP A 178 -12.20 1.96 -7.15
CA TRP A 178 -13.01 1.01 -6.39
C TRP A 178 -13.67 -0.02 -7.31
N ASP A 179 -14.28 0.43 -8.41
CA ASP A 179 -14.89 -0.47 -9.39
C ASP A 179 -13.85 -1.32 -10.13
N TYR A 180 -12.67 -0.77 -10.37
CA TYR A 180 -11.54 -1.52 -10.91
C TYR A 180 -11.13 -2.65 -9.96
N CYS A 181 -11.00 -2.39 -8.66
CA CYS A 181 -10.65 -3.40 -7.66
C CYS A 181 -11.67 -4.53 -7.58
N LYS A 182 -12.96 -4.23 -7.68
CA LYS A 182 -14.01 -5.26 -7.70
C LYS A 182 -13.87 -6.22 -8.88
N ARG A 183 -13.45 -5.73 -10.04
CA ARG A 183 -13.29 -6.53 -11.26
C ARG A 183 -11.96 -7.26 -11.32
N ASN A 184 -10.89 -6.68 -10.80
CA ASN A 184 -9.51 -7.11 -11.05
C ASN A 184 -8.71 -7.42 -9.77
N GLY A 185 -9.27 -7.20 -8.59
CA GLY A 185 -8.52 -7.23 -7.33
C GLY A 185 -7.99 -8.60 -6.93
N HIS A 186 -8.71 -9.68 -7.25
CA HIS A 186 -8.32 -11.08 -6.96
C HIS A 186 -7.73 -11.27 -5.54
N GLY A 187 -8.21 -10.50 -4.55
CA GLY A 187 -7.73 -10.52 -3.17
C GLY A 187 -6.37 -9.84 -2.93
N ARG A 188 -5.79 -9.18 -3.94
CA ARG A 188 -4.51 -8.46 -3.81
C ARG A 188 -4.65 -6.95 -3.87
N LEU A 189 -5.74 -6.43 -4.45
CA LEU A 189 -6.02 -5.00 -4.57
C LEU A 189 -7.22 -4.64 -3.71
N CYS A 190 -7.13 -3.50 -3.04
CA CYS A 190 -8.19 -2.87 -2.30
C CYS A 190 -8.17 -1.37 -2.57
N ALA A 191 -9.28 -0.70 -2.33
CA ALA A 191 -9.39 0.74 -2.42
C ALA A 191 -9.98 1.31 -1.13
N MET A 192 -9.53 2.50 -0.76
CA MET A 192 -10.18 3.36 0.21
C MET A 192 -10.42 4.73 -0.42
N PHE A 193 -11.44 5.44 0.07
CA PHE A 193 -11.72 6.79 -0.40
C PHE A 193 -10.75 7.75 0.28
N GLY A 194 -9.80 8.31 -0.47
CA GLY A 194 -8.77 9.21 0.05
C GLY A 194 -9.32 10.61 0.33
N LEU A 195 -9.02 11.13 1.51
CA LEU A 195 -9.23 12.52 1.89
C LEU A 195 -7.90 13.05 2.43
N HIS A 196 -7.41 14.20 1.95
CA HIS A 196 -6.09 14.66 2.40
C HIS A 196 -6.08 14.95 3.92
N ALA A 197 -6.58 16.08 4.34
CA ALA A 197 -6.63 16.47 5.75
C ALA A 197 -7.74 17.50 5.98
N PRO A 198 -8.31 17.60 7.20
CA PRO A 198 -9.45 18.49 7.48
C PRO A 198 -9.21 19.94 7.08
N PHE A 199 -8.00 20.46 7.30
CA PHE A 199 -7.65 21.85 6.98
C PHE A 199 -7.43 22.13 5.47
N THR A 200 -7.55 21.12 4.62
CA THR A 200 -7.43 21.26 3.16
C THR A 200 -8.73 20.94 2.43
N LEU A 201 -9.81 20.75 3.16
CA LEU A 201 -11.11 20.36 2.64
C LEU A 201 -12.19 21.29 3.17
N THR A 202 -13.04 21.79 2.28
CA THR A 202 -14.26 22.49 2.67
C THR A 202 -15.38 21.53 3.05
N ASP A 203 -16.33 21.99 3.85
CA ASP A 203 -17.54 21.22 4.16
C ASP A 203 -18.30 20.77 2.91
N ALA A 204 -18.30 21.62 1.87
CA ALA A 204 -18.95 21.29 0.59
C ALA A 204 -18.29 20.08 -0.09
N THR A 205 -16.96 20.07 -0.15
CA THR A 205 -16.19 18.96 -0.71
C THR A 205 -16.34 17.69 0.12
N LEU A 206 -16.30 17.80 1.46
CA LEU A 206 -16.53 16.66 2.36
C LEU A 206 -17.92 16.04 2.15
N ARG A 207 -18.99 16.84 2.11
CA ARG A 207 -20.35 16.32 1.83
C ARG A 207 -20.41 15.63 0.49
N LYS A 208 -19.74 16.15 -0.52
CA LYS A 208 -19.67 15.56 -1.85
C LYS A 208 -18.93 14.22 -1.84
N CYS A 209 -17.81 14.13 -1.13
CA CYS A 209 -17.07 12.88 -0.95
C CYS A 209 -17.95 11.81 -0.29
N VAL A 210 -18.66 12.16 0.78
CA VAL A 210 -19.59 11.25 1.47
C VAL A 210 -20.71 10.79 0.52
N ALA A 211 -21.29 11.70 -0.28
CA ALA A 211 -22.37 11.39 -1.21
C ALA A 211 -21.91 10.51 -2.40
N ARG A 212 -20.65 10.66 -2.83
CA ARG A 212 -20.09 9.93 -3.97
C ARG A 212 -19.39 8.63 -3.58
N ARG A 213 -19.07 8.46 -2.32
CA ARG A 213 -18.38 7.27 -1.81
C ARG A 213 -19.25 6.02 -2.01
N PRO A 214 -18.73 4.98 -2.69
CA PRO A 214 -19.44 3.71 -2.83
C PRO A 214 -19.72 3.06 -1.47
N GLU A 215 -20.84 2.34 -1.38
CA GLU A 215 -21.17 1.55 -0.19
C GLU A 215 -20.07 0.52 0.12
N GLY A 216 -19.72 0.40 1.41
CA GLY A 216 -18.67 -0.49 1.90
C GLY A 216 -17.24 0.03 1.72
N MET A 217 -17.01 1.13 1.01
CA MET A 217 -15.69 1.73 0.88
C MET A 217 -15.36 2.57 2.12
N GLY A 218 -14.26 2.27 2.81
CA GLY A 218 -13.76 3.06 3.94
C GLY A 218 -13.08 4.37 3.51
N PHE A 219 -12.90 5.31 4.45
CA PHE A 219 -12.09 6.50 4.23
C PHE A 219 -10.65 6.31 4.71
N HIS A 220 -9.71 6.92 4.02
CA HIS A 220 -8.31 7.06 4.40
C HIS A 220 -7.95 8.55 4.41
N LEU A 221 -7.49 9.07 5.55
CA LEU A 221 -7.22 10.52 5.72
C LEU A 221 -6.13 10.76 6.77
N HIS A 222 -5.55 11.96 6.73
CA HIS A 222 -4.69 12.48 7.80
C HIS A 222 -5.51 13.24 8.85
N LEU A 223 -5.13 13.09 10.12
CA LEU A 223 -5.71 13.80 11.27
C LEU A 223 -4.65 14.64 11.97
#